data_d79f022db83862a44f781f3c69c8f0c0
#
_entry.id   d79f022db83862a44f781f3c69c8f0c0
#
_cell.length_a   1.000
_cell.length_b   1.000
_cell.length_c   1.000
_cell.angle_alpha   90.00
_cell.angle_beta   90.00
_cell.angle_gamma   90.00
#
_symmetry.space_group_name_H-M   'P 1'
#
loop_
_entity.id
_entity.type
_entity.pdbx_description
1 polymer ?
#
loop_
_entity_poly.entity_id
_entity_poly.type
_entity_poly.pdbx_seq_one_letter_code
_entity_poly.pdbx_strand_id
1 'polypeptide(L)'
;MLRKTPDQLRSHRWIGPDDLRSFGHRSRLKQMGYGSPDYAGKPVIAILNTWSDLNNCHTHFPQRVDDVKRGVWQAGGFPVEIPVTSLSETFMKPSAMFYRNLLAMETEEVIRCHPIDGAVLMGGCDKTTPALIMGATSANVPTIFVPAGPMLRGGYNGTTLGSGTDAWKYWAEYCAGTIDECTLRGVEDGIARSAGHCMTMGTASTMTSIAETLGLTISGAASIPAVHSAHSRMASDSGRRIVEMVWENLKPSDILTREAFDNAITVDMAIGGSTNAIIHLIAMAGRAGIKLPLERFDEISHRVPVIANLRPSGEFLMEDFYDAGGLRGLLNRIGGMLQLNCKTVSGRTLGEDIEGAVICNDNVIRPLDKPISDAGATVVLHGNLAPDGCVIKPTCAEPRLLKHAGPALVFKNYADLKVRIDDESLNVTADSVIVLQSAGPQGAPGMPEWGMLPIPKKLLKQGVRDMVRISDARMSGTSYGTCVLHVSPESAIGGPLALVQDGDRIELDVQARRLQLHVTDEELARRREHWRPPEKKFDRGYGLLFAAECTQAHEGCDFKFLHPNGRPAIEPDIY
;
A
#
# COMPACT_ATOMS: atom_id res chain seq x y z
N MET A 1 -9.44 -20.07 24.88
CA MET A 1 -8.12 -19.72 25.46
C MET A 1 -8.32 -19.21 26.87
N LEU A 2 -7.38 -19.50 27.80
CA LEU A 2 -7.42 -18.91 29.14
C LEU A 2 -7.16 -17.40 29.00
N ARG A 3 -8.03 -16.58 29.61
CA ARG A 3 -7.86 -15.12 29.67
C ARG A 3 -6.65 -14.75 30.53
N LYS A 4 -5.86 -13.75 30.13
CA LYS A 4 -4.78 -13.21 30.95
C LYS A 4 -5.32 -12.62 32.26
N THR A 5 -4.47 -12.63 33.29
CA THR A 5 -4.68 -11.91 34.54
C THR A 5 -3.86 -10.62 34.56
N PRO A 6 -4.16 -9.62 35.42
CA PRO A 6 -3.46 -8.34 35.46
C PRO A 6 -1.94 -8.46 35.65
N ASP A 7 -1.47 -9.45 36.37
CA ASP A 7 -0.04 -9.74 36.58
C ASP A 7 0.67 -10.30 35.34
N GLN A 8 -0.10 -10.80 34.36
CA GLN A 8 0.39 -11.28 33.07
C GLN A 8 0.42 -10.19 31.98
N LEU A 9 -0.02 -8.98 32.29
CA LEU A 9 0.11 -7.85 31.40
C LEU A 9 1.58 -7.48 31.23
N ARG A 10 1.99 -7.14 29.99
CA ARG A 10 3.36 -6.73 29.71
C ARG A 10 3.71 -5.43 30.46
N SER A 11 2.77 -4.50 30.56
CA SER A 11 2.87 -3.25 31.33
C SER A 11 3.10 -3.48 32.82
N HIS A 12 2.68 -4.63 33.37
CA HIS A 12 2.89 -4.99 34.78
C HIS A 12 4.37 -4.94 35.16
N ARG A 13 5.31 -5.28 34.27
CA ARG A 13 6.75 -5.21 34.50
C ARG A 13 7.25 -3.81 34.88
N TRP A 14 6.57 -2.74 34.41
CA TRP A 14 6.91 -1.34 34.69
C TRP A 14 6.20 -0.77 35.90
N ILE A 15 4.92 -1.11 36.09
CA ILE A 15 4.05 -0.41 37.04
C ILE A 15 3.52 -1.29 38.17
N GLY A 16 3.62 -2.62 38.04
CA GLY A 16 3.04 -3.58 38.99
C GLY A 16 3.88 -3.82 40.23
N PRO A 17 5.20 -4.08 40.13
CA PRO A 17 6.03 -4.42 41.26
C PRO A 17 6.09 -3.33 42.35
N ASP A 18 6.34 -3.76 43.59
CA ASP A 18 6.55 -2.83 44.70
C ASP A 18 8.05 -2.60 44.95
N ASP A 19 8.70 -1.92 43.97
CA ASP A 19 10.12 -1.59 43.95
C ASP A 19 10.34 -0.11 43.58
N LEU A 20 11.60 0.35 43.70
CA LEU A 20 12.00 1.74 43.44
C LEU A 20 11.66 2.18 41.99
N ARG A 21 11.79 1.28 41.02
CA ARG A 21 11.58 1.61 39.61
C ARG A 21 10.10 1.79 39.29
N SER A 22 9.31 0.82 39.70
CA SER A 22 7.85 0.91 39.56
C SER A 22 7.26 2.09 40.34
N PHE A 23 7.84 2.42 41.51
CA PHE A 23 7.55 3.66 42.23
C PHE A 23 7.81 4.87 41.33
N GLY A 24 9.00 4.93 40.69
CA GLY A 24 9.35 5.99 39.76
C GLY A 24 8.35 6.11 38.60
N HIS A 25 8.02 5.00 37.94
CA HIS A 25 7.05 4.96 36.84
C HIS A 25 5.65 5.42 37.29
N ARG A 26 5.13 4.91 38.39
CA ARG A 26 3.84 5.33 38.95
C ARG A 26 3.83 6.82 39.33
N SER A 27 4.96 7.34 39.83
CA SER A 27 5.12 8.77 40.12
C SER A 27 4.99 9.62 38.84
N ARG A 28 5.55 9.17 37.70
CA ARG A 28 5.45 9.87 36.42
C ARG A 28 4.06 9.81 35.81
N LEU A 29 3.34 8.70 35.97
CA LEU A 29 1.94 8.62 35.59
C LEU A 29 1.09 9.66 36.37
N LYS A 30 1.36 9.84 37.66
CA LYS A 30 0.70 10.90 38.47
C LYS A 30 1.07 12.30 37.99
N GLN A 31 2.33 12.54 37.58
CA GLN A 31 2.76 13.82 36.98
C GLN A 31 1.98 14.13 35.68
N MET A 32 1.62 13.11 34.91
CA MET A 32 0.79 13.24 33.70
C MET A 32 -0.71 13.37 34.00
N GLY A 33 -1.12 13.40 35.28
CA GLY A 33 -2.52 13.59 35.68
C GLY A 33 -3.30 12.29 35.93
N TYR A 34 -2.67 11.11 35.87
CA TYR A 34 -3.34 9.83 36.06
C TYR A 34 -3.21 9.31 37.50
N GLY A 35 -4.33 8.92 38.10
CA GLY A 35 -4.37 8.22 39.39
C GLY A 35 -4.21 6.71 39.23
N SER A 36 -3.92 6.02 40.34
CA SER A 36 -3.82 4.54 40.31
C SER A 36 -5.08 3.84 39.76
N PRO A 37 -6.31 4.32 39.99
CA PRO A 37 -7.50 3.71 39.41
C PRO A 37 -7.56 3.77 37.88
N ASP A 38 -6.80 4.67 37.24
CA ASP A 38 -6.82 4.83 35.80
C ASP A 38 -6.06 3.72 35.08
N TYR A 39 -4.93 3.22 35.67
CA TYR A 39 -4.03 2.28 35.03
C TYR A 39 -3.79 0.96 35.77
N ALA A 40 -3.99 0.90 37.11
CA ALA A 40 -3.64 -0.27 37.87
C ALA A 40 -4.44 -1.50 37.46
N GLY A 41 -3.75 -2.55 37.02
CA GLY A 41 -4.35 -3.82 36.58
C GLY A 41 -5.12 -3.72 35.26
N LYS A 42 -4.97 -2.64 34.50
CA LYS A 42 -5.64 -2.41 33.21
C LYS A 42 -4.64 -2.56 32.06
N PRO A 43 -5.06 -3.09 30.90
CA PRO A 43 -4.26 -3.09 29.71
C PRO A 43 -3.88 -1.67 29.25
N VAL A 44 -2.60 -1.42 29.04
CA VAL A 44 -2.11 -0.17 28.44
C VAL A 44 -2.18 -0.30 26.93
N ILE A 45 -3.01 0.54 26.31
CA ILE A 45 -3.27 0.52 24.87
C ILE A 45 -2.61 1.73 24.23
N ALA A 46 -1.58 1.48 23.40
CA ALA A 46 -1.00 2.53 22.57
C ALA A 46 -1.88 2.83 21.37
N ILE A 47 -2.07 4.10 21.08
CA ILE A 47 -2.71 4.58 19.86
C ILE A 47 -1.60 5.23 19.03
N LEU A 48 -1.07 4.48 18.05
CA LEU A 48 -0.01 4.96 17.17
C LEU A 48 -0.63 5.82 16.08
N ASN A 49 -0.45 7.13 16.21
CA ASN A 49 -1.11 8.13 15.38
C ASN A 49 -0.15 8.71 14.34
N THR A 50 -0.43 8.48 13.05
CA THR A 50 0.33 9.03 11.92
C THR A 50 -0.23 10.35 11.41
N TRP A 51 -0.88 11.14 12.24
CA TRP A 51 -1.35 12.47 11.89
C TRP A 51 -0.22 13.48 11.70
N SER A 52 -0.44 14.42 10.78
CA SER A 52 0.39 15.62 10.58
C SER A 52 -0.40 16.64 9.76
N ASP A 53 -0.12 17.93 9.95
CA ASP A 53 -0.67 19.01 9.11
C ASP A 53 -0.31 18.87 7.63
N LEU A 54 0.77 18.14 7.30
CA LEU A 54 1.20 17.86 5.93
C LEU A 54 0.69 16.52 5.40
N ASN A 55 -0.23 15.86 6.09
CA ASN A 55 -0.84 14.61 5.63
C ASN A 55 -2.35 14.78 5.40
N ASN A 56 -2.71 15.09 4.18
CA ASN A 56 -4.10 15.29 3.77
C ASN A 56 -5.00 14.07 3.99
N CYS A 57 -4.45 12.85 3.99
CA CYS A 57 -5.22 11.64 4.24
C CYS A 57 -5.65 11.50 5.71
N HIS A 58 -4.94 12.14 6.66
CA HIS A 58 -5.07 11.92 8.10
C HIS A 58 -5.57 13.15 8.87
N THR A 59 -6.10 14.17 8.20
CA THR A 59 -6.52 15.44 8.83
C THR A 59 -7.58 15.27 9.93
N HIS A 60 -8.36 14.19 9.91
CA HIS A 60 -9.40 13.87 10.89
C HIS A 60 -8.92 12.95 12.04
N PHE A 61 -7.67 12.49 12.03
CA PHE A 61 -7.17 11.55 13.04
C PHE A 61 -7.17 12.09 14.48
N PRO A 62 -6.90 13.38 14.77
CA PRO A 62 -7.04 13.88 16.14
C PRO A 62 -8.40 13.58 16.76
N GLN A 63 -9.49 13.77 16.00
CA GLN A 63 -10.85 13.45 16.45
C GLN A 63 -11.08 11.93 16.57
N ARG A 64 -10.49 11.13 15.69
CA ARG A 64 -10.61 9.66 15.72
C ARG A 64 -9.83 9.05 16.87
N VAL A 65 -8.72 9.65 17.29
CA VAL A 65 -7.99 9.26 18.51
C VAL A 65 -8.91 9.37 19.73
N ASP A 66 -9.68 10.45 19.86
CA ASP A 66 -10.63 10.61 20.96
C ASP A 66 -11.73 9.54 20.93
N ASP A 67 -12.20 9.18 19.73
CA ASP A 67 -13.15 8.07 19.56
C ASP A 67 -12.55 6.73 20.01
N VAL A 68 -11.29 6.43 19.65
CA VAL A 68 -10.57 5.23 20.09
C VAL A 68 -10.38 5.25 21.62
N LYS A 69 -9.88 6.36 22.19
CA LYS A 69 -9.71 6.53 23.66
C LYS A 69 -11.02 6.26 24.38
N ARG A 70 -12.14 6.79 23.87
CA ARG A 70 -13.48 6.52 24.43
C ARG A 70 -13.77 5.02 24.50
N GLY A 71 -13.51 4.29 23.42
CA GLY A 71 -13.72 2.83 23.38
C GLY A 71 -12.83 2.07 24.36
N VAL A 72 -11.55 2.42 24.44
CA VAL A 72 -10.58 1.82 25.37
C VAL A 72 -11.01 2.04 26.83
N TRP A 73 -11.36 3.29 27.21
CA TRP A 73 -11.85 3.59 28.56
C TRP A 73 -13.12 2.81 28.91
N GLN A 74 -14.08 2.73 27.98
CA GLN A 74 -15.32 1.97 28.19
C GLN A 74 -15.09 0.47 28.44
N ALA A 75 -14.06 -0.09 27.82
CA ALA A 75 -13.69 -1.50 27.98
C ALA A 75 -12.76 -1.76 29.18
N GLY A 76 -12.42 -0.72 29.97
CA GLY A 76 -11.56 -0.84 31.13
C GLY A 76 -10.07 -0.92 30.82
N GLY A 77 -9.62 -0.43 29.66
CA GLY A 77 -8.22 -0.25 29.31
C GLY A 77 -7.72 1.16 29.68
N PHE A 78 -6.41 1.38 29.54
CA PHE A 78 -5.73 2.65 29.73
C PHE A 78 -5.12 3.11 28.38
N PRO A 79 -5.74 4.08 27.66
CA PRO A 79 -5.26 4.52 26.37
C PRO A 79 -4.13 5.55 26.51
N VAL A 80 -3.08 5.39 25.70
CA VAL A 80 -1.99 6.35 25.54
C VAL A 80 -1.78 6.63 24.05
N GLU A 81 -1.84 7.90 23.66
CA GLU A 81 -1.54 8.29 22.30
C GLU A 81 -0.04 8.51 22.11
N ILE A 82 0.50 7.96 21.04
CA ILE A 82 1.90 8.09 20.68
C ILE A 82 1.96 8.53 19.22
N PRO A 83 2.44 9.74 18.92
CA PRO A 83 2.66 10.17 17.55
C PRO A 83 3.84 9.38 16.96
N VAL A 84 3.66 8.93 15.72
CA VAL A 84 4.70 8.28 14.92
C VAL A 84 4.80 8.96 13.56
N THR A 85 5.86 8.69 12.82
CA THR A 85 6.14 9.36 11.54
C THR A 85 4.95 9.31 10.60
N SER A 86 4.54 10.49 10.10
CA SER A 86 3.43 10.65 9.15
C SER A 86 3.96 10.61 7.72
N LEU A 87 3.57 9.59 6.95
CA LEU A 87 3.99 9.44 5.56
C LEU A 87 2.91 9.95 4.61
N SER A 88 3.09 11.15 4.07
CA SER A 88 2.21 11.75 3.05
C SER A 88 2.76 11.46 1.65
N GLU A 89 2.06 10.67 0.85
CA GLU A 89 2.49 10.36 -0.53
C GLU A 89 2.57 11.63 -1.39
N THR A 90 1.67 12.58 -1.16
CA THR A 90 1.60 13.82 -1.94
C THR A 90 2.81 14.74 -1.71
N PHE A 91 3.22 14.92 -0.45
CA PHE A 91 4.19 15.95 -0.07
C PHE A 91 5.61 15.44 0.19
N MET A 92 5.77 14.17 0.59
CA MET A 92 7.10 13.62 0.91
C MET A 92 7.91 13.31 -0.35
N LYS A 93 9.16 13.75 -0.35
CA LYS A 93 10.12 13.51 -1.44
C LYS A 93 11.41 12.86 -0.86
N PRO A 94 12.08 12.01 -1.63
CA PRO A 94 11.84 11.64 -3.02
C PRO A 94 10.57 10.80 -3.22
N SER A 95 10.13 10.06 -2.21
CA SER A 95 8.94 9.22 -2.19
C SER A 95 8.58 8.85 -0.75
N ALA A 96 7.31 8.75 -0.39
CA ALA A 96 6.89 8.22 0.91
C ALA A 96 7.35 6.77 1.12
N MET A 97 7.54 6.00 0.05
CA MET A 97 8.07 4.63 0.09
C MET A 97 9.50 4.56 0.65
N PHE A 98 10.30 5.60 0.44
CA PHE A 98 11.64 5.69 1.01
C PHE A 98 11.61 5.57 2.55
N TYR A 99 10.57 6.11 3.19
CA TYR A 99 10.42 6.14 4.63
C TYR A 99 9.52 5.03 5.19
N ARG A 100 8.97 4.12 4.35
CA ARG A 100 8.11 3.03 4.81
C ARG A 100 8.80 2.14 5.84
N ASN A 101 10.04 1.74 5.59
CA ASN A 101 10.80 0.86 6.47
C ASN A 101 11.23 1.59 7.76
N LEU A 102 11.46 2.91 7.69
CA LEU A 102 11.75 3.73 8.88
C LEU A 102 10.55 3.75 9.84
N LEU A 103 9.35 4.04 9.33
CA LEU A 103 8.12 3.99 10.14
C LEU A 103 7.85 2.57 10.68
N ALA A 104 8.14 1.53 9.90
CA ALA A 104 7.99 0.15 10.37
C ALA A 104 8.94 -0.16 11.55
N MET A 105 10.19 0.27 11.49
CA MET A 105 11.15 0.15 12.59
C MET A 105 10.70 0.98 13.80
N GLU A 106 10.30 2.24 13.58
CA GLU A 106 9.79 3.11 14.66
C GLU A 106 8.59 2.47 15.36
N THR A 107 7.63 1.93 14.59
CA THR A 107 6.44 1.25 15.13
C THR A 107 6.82 0.07 16.01
N GLU A 108 7.74 -0.79 15.57
CA GLU A 108 8.24 -1.92 16.34
C GLU A 108 8.89 -1.46 17.63
N GLU A 109 9.84 -0.51 17.55
CA GLU A 109 10.61 -0.05 18.71
C GLU A 109 9.75 0.72 19.71
N VAL A 110 8.82 1.57 19.26
CA VAL A 110 7.89 2.29 20.14
C VAL A 110 7.01 1.31 20.92
N ILE A 111 6.50 0.26 20.28
CA ILE A 111 5.73 -0.77 20.98
C ILE A 111 6.59 -1.53 22.00
N ARG A 112 7.85 -1.83 21.67
CA ARG A 112 8.73 -2.66 22.50
C ARG A 112 9.33 -1.90 23.69
N CYS A 113 9.70 -0.63 23.50
CA CYS A 113 10.37 0.14 24.55
C CYS A 113 9.43 0.71 25.63
N HIS A 114 8.12 0.72 25.41
CA HIS A 114 7.11 1.25 26.32
C HIS A 114 6.29 0.15 27.03
N PRO A 115 5.60 0.48 28.13
CA PRO A 115 4.73 -0.45 28.86
C PRO A 115 3.40 -0.71 28.12
N ILE A 116 3.45 -1.23 26.89
CA ILE A 116 2.31 -1.39 26.00
C ILE A 116 1.87 -2.85 25.99
N ASP A 117 0.58 -3.10 26.24
CA ASP A 117 -0.04 -4.42 26.19
C ASP A 117 -0.74 -4.69 24.86
N GLY A 118 -1.22 -3.65 24.20
CA GLY A 118 -1.87 -3.72 22.89
C GLY A 118 -1.74 -2.41 22.13
N ALA A 119 -1.85 -2.45 20.81
CA ALA A 119 -1.68 -1.30 19.93
C ALA A 119 -2.87 -1.11 18.98
N VAL A 120 -3.33 0.14 18.84
CA VAL A 120 -4.20 0.60 17.78
C VAL A 120 -3.34 1.35 16.78
N LEU A 121 -3.32 0.88 15.53
CA LEU A 121 -2.56 1.47 14.45
C LEU A 121 -3.48 2.39 13.64
N MET A 122 -3.20 3.68 13.60
CA MET A 122 -4.00 4.64 12.82
C MET A 122 -3.23 5.05 11.57
N GLY A 123 -3.70 4.59 10.42
CA GLY A 123 -3.09 4.83 9.12
C GLY A 123 -4.08 4.75 7.98
N GLY A 124 -3.69 5.15 6.78
CA GLY A 124 -4.60 5.11 5.63
C GLY A 124 -4.04 5.82 4.39
N CYS A 125 -2.88 6.47 4.49
CA CYS A 125 -2.11 6.87 3.31
C CYS A 125 -1.33 5.68 2.78
N ASP A 126 -0.92 5.71 1.53
CA ASP A 126 -0.35 4.61 0.76
C ASP A 126 0.69 3.76 1.49
N LYS A 127 1.56 4.41 2.28
CA LYS A 127 2.72 3.75 2.91
C LYS A 127 2.58 3.63 4.43
N THR A 128 1.68 4.39 5.07
CA THR A 128 1.45 4.28 6.51
C THR A 128 0.81 2.95 6.89
N THR A 129 -0.16 2.48 6.11
CA THR A 129 -0.82 1.19 6.35
C THR A 129 0.17 0.02 6.38
N PRO A 130 0.95 -0.25 5.31
CA PRO A 130 1.89 -1.36 5.34
C PRO A 130 3.01 -1.18 6.36
N ALA A 131 3.52 0.05 6.58
CA ALA A 131 4.58 0.31 7.54
C ALA A 131 4.17 -0.03 8.97
N LEU A 132 3.00 0.45 9.40
CA LEU A 132 2.47 0.18 10.73
C LEU A 132 2.23 -1.33 10.94
N ILE A 133 1.65 -2.02 9.94
CA ILE A 133 1.41 -3.46 10.03
C ILE A 133 2.73 -4.23 10.07
N MET A 134 3.73 -3.87 9.27
CA MET A 134 5.07 -4.48 9.30
C MET A 134 5.70 -4.36 10.69
N GLY A 135 5.70 -3.16 11.30
CA GLY A 135 6.27 -2.94 12.63
C GLY A 135 5.51 -3.67 13.74
N ALA A 136 4.17 -3.64 13.70
CA ALA A 136 3.35 -4.35 14.68
C ALA A 136 3.47 -5.88 14.56
N THR A 137 3.66 -6.40 13.34
CA THR A 137 3.94 -7.82 13.09
C THR A 137 5.27 -8.24 13.73
N SER A 138 6.31 -7.42 13.58
CA SER A 138 7.62 -7.66 14.23
C SER A 138 7.54 -7.59 15.75
N ALA A 139 6.77 -6.64 16.29
CA ALA A 139 6.59 -6.49 17.74
C ALA A 139 5.72 -7.60 18.35
N ASN A 140 4.80 -8.15 17.59
CA ASN A 140 3.89 -9.25 17.91
C ASN A 140 3.14 -9.10 19.25
N VAL A 141 2.59 -7.93 19.50
CA VAL A 141 1.61 -7.69 20.58
C VAL A 141 0.19 -7.63 20.00
N PRO A 142 -0.87 -7.84 20.79
CA PRO A 142 -2.25 -7.63 20.34
C PRO A 142 -2.40 -6.30 19.60
N THR A 143 -2.91 -6.34 18.38
CA THR A 143 -2.91 -5.18 17.49
C THR A 143 -4.17 -5.12 16.64
N ILE A 144 -4.76 -3.93 16.52
CA ILE A 144 -5.88 -3.64 15.63
C ILE A 144 -5.57 -2.42 14.78
N PHE A 145 -5.98 -2.44 13.50
CA PHE A 145 -5.79 -1.33 12.58
C PHE A 145 -7.08 -0.51 12.43
N VAL A 146 -6.96 0.82 12.47
CA VAL A 146 -8.03 1.79 12.23
C VAL A 146 -7.70 2.55 10.95
N PRO A 147 -8.39 2.25 9.83
CA PRO A 147 -8.16 2.92 8.54
C PRO A 147 -8.63 4.37 8.55
N ALA A 148 -8.01 5.23 7.72
CA ALA A 148 -8.46 6.61 7.55
C ALA A 148 -9.81 6.70 6.82
N GLY A 149 -10.14 5.73 5.99
CA GLY A 149 -11.31 5.77 5.11
C GLY A 149 -11.13 6.68 3.89
N PRO A 150 -11.87 6.45 2.81
CA PRO A 150 -11.82 7.27 1.61
C PRO A 150 -12.47 8.65 1.82
N MET A 151 -11.97 9.66 1.07
CA MET A 151 -12.67 10.94 0.97
C MET A 151 -13.94 10.81 0.12
N LEU A 152 -14.84 11.77 0.22
CA LEU A 152 -16.03 11.87 -0.61
C LEU A 152 -15.66 12.08 -2.09
N ARG A 153 -16.57 11.72 -3.00
CA ARG A 153 -16.41 11.95 -4.44
C ARG A 153 -16.17 13.42 -4.76
N GLY A 154 -15.26 13.69 -5.71
CA GLY A 154 -15.07 15.03 -6.25
C GLY A 154 -16.18 15.42 -7.23
N GLY A 155 -16.20 16.68 -7.63
CA GLY A 155 -17.18 17.16 -8.63
C GLY A 155 -16.80 18.50 -9.24
N TYR A 156 -17.05 18.62 -10.56
CA TYR A 156 -16.90 19.86 -11.30
C TYR A 156 -17.96 19.92 -12.42
N ASN A 157 -18.75 20.98 -12.45
CA ASN A 157 -19.81 21.21 -13.46
C ASN A 157 -20.71 19.98 -13.72
N GLY A 158 -21.16 19.31 -12.64
CA GLY A 158 -22.00 18.11 -12.72
C GLY A 158 -21.25 16.82 -13.05
N THR A 159 -19.95 16.87 -13.36
CA THR A 159 -19.11 15.70 -13.60
C THR A 159 -18.48 15.21 -12.30
N THR A 160 -18.60 13.91 -12.05
CA THR A 160 -17.93 13.25 -10.91
C THR A 160 -16.43 13.13 -11.16
N LEU A 161 -15.62 13.58 -10.21
CA LEU A 161 -14.15 13.53 -10.25
C LEU A 161 -13.62 12.51 -9.24
N GLY A 162 -12.61 11.74 -9.67
CA GLY A 162 -11.90 10.75 -8.83
C GLY A 162 -10.40 11.03 -8.78
N SER A 163 -9.92 11.59 -7.68
CA SER A 163 -8.49 11.69 -7.29
C SER A 163 -7.48 11.82 -8.45
N GLY A 164 -6.37 11.09 -8.36
CA GLY A 164 -5.29 11.08 -9.34
C GLY A 164 -5.72 10.65 -10.74
N THR A 165 -6.70 9.78 -10.89
CA THR A 165 -7.18 9.33 -12.22
C THR A 165 -7.65 10.51 -13.07
N ASP A 166 -8.51 11.37 -12.50
CA ASP A 166 -8.99 12.54 -13.23
C ASP A 166 -7.94 13.67 -13.27
N ALA A 167 -7.11 13.81 -12.25
CA ALA A 167 -5.99 14.77 -12.30
C ALA A 167 -5.08 14.48 -13.51
N TRP A 168 -4.69 13.22 -13.75
CA TRP A 168 -3.89 12.84 -14.92
C TRP A 168 -4.63 13.08 -16.22
N LYS A 169 -5.92 12.74 -16.28
CA LYS A 169 -6.76 12.93 -17.46
C LYS A 169 -6.86 14.41 -17.83
N TYR A 170 -7.28 15.27 -16.90
CA TYR A 170 -7.46 16.69 -17.18
C TYR A 170 -6.14 17.40 -17.45
N TRP A 171 -5.05 16.99 -16.81
CA TRP A 171 -3.72 17.48 -17.14
C TRP A 171 -3.31 17.13 -18.59
N ALA A 172 -3.57 15.89 -19.03
CA ALA A 172 -3.29 15.48 -20.41
C ALA A 172 -4.13 16.27 -21.43
N GLU A 173 -5.41 16.51 -21.14
CA GLU A 173 -6.28 17.33 -22.00
C GLU A 173 -5.83 18.80 -22.04
N TYR A 174 -5.38 19.35 -20.91
CA TYR A 174 -4.77 20.69 -20.88
C TYR A 174 -3.50 20.76 -21.74
N CYS A 175 -2.60 19.79 -21.61
CA CYS A 175 -1.41 19.70 -22.45
C CYS A 175 -1.72 19.50 -23.94
N ALA A 176 -2.84 18.83 -24.27
CA ALA A 176 -3.34 18.68 -25.64
C ALA A 176 -3.99 19.96 -26.19
N GLY A 177 -4.32 20.93 -25.32
CA GLY A 177 -5.00 22.18 -25.69
C GLY A 177 -6.51 22.02 -25.91
N THR A 178 -7.12 20.93 -25.39
CA THR A 178 -8.55 20.65 -25.50
C THR A 178 -9.39 21.28 -24.40
N ILE A 179 -8.76 21.68 -23.29
CA ILE A 179 -9.36 22.46 -22.20
C ILE A 179 -8.50 23.68 -21.88
N ASP A 180 -9.13 24.71 -21.31
CA ASP A 180 -8.48 25.93 -20.87
C ASP A 180 -8.00 25.86 -19.40
N GLU A 181 -7.26 26.88 -18.99
CA GLU A 181 -6.77 26.99 -17.60
C GLU A 181 -7.90 27.15 -16.58
N CYS A 182 -8.99 27.84 -16.92
CA CYS A 182 -10.15 28.00 -16.06
C CYS A 182 -10.78 26.66 -15.70
N THR A 183 -10.97 25.80 -16.68
CA THR A 183 -11.46 24.43 -16.50
C THR A 183 -10.49 23.61 -15.63
N LEU A 184 -9.17 23.71 -15.89
CA LEU A 184 -8.17 22.98 -15.10
C LEU A 184 -8.21 23.40 -13.61
N ARG A 185 -8.29 24.72 -13.33
CA ARG A 185 -8.41 25.24 -11.95
C ARG A 185 -9.70 24.82 -11.27
N GLY A 186 -10.82 24.83 -11.99
CA GLY A 186 -12.09 24.32 -11.45
C GLY A 186 -12.05 22.84 -11.08
N VAL A 187 -11.33 22.02 -11.85
CA VAL A 187 -11.08 20.61 -11.51
C VAL A 187 -10.17 20.49 -10.29
N GLU A 188 -9.10 21.30 -10.19
CA GLU A 188 -8.20 21.34 -9.04
C GLU A 188 -8.96 21.62 -7.75
N ASP A 189 -9.87 22.60 -7.74
CA ASP A 189 -10.71 22.94 -6.59
C ASP A 189 -11.74 21.85 -6.25
N GLY A 190 -12.27 21.17 -7.26
CA GLY A 190 -13.36 20.20 -7.13
C GLY A 190 -12.94 18.77 -6.80
N ILE A 191 -11.66 18.41 -6.92
CA ILE A 191 -11.22 17.02 -6.90
C ILE A 191 -11.08 16.44 -5.48
N ALA A 192 -10.71 17.25 -4.48
CA ALA A 192 -10.49 16.81 -3.10
C ALA A 192 -11.38 17.61 -2.13
N ARG A 193 -12.50 17.02 -1.71
CA ARG A 193 -13.60 17.73 -1.01
C ARG A 193 -13.73 17.43 0.46
N SER A 194 -13.01 16.47 1.00
CA SER A 194 -13.10 16.07 2.41
C SER A 194 -11.79 15.46 2.91
N ALA A 195 -11.70 15.25 4.22
CA ALA A 195 -10.69 14.38 4.82
C ALA A 195 -10.79 12.94 4.27
N GLY A 196 -9.71 12.18 4.40
CA GLY A 196 -9.61 10.78 3.97
C GLY A 196 -8.59 10.57 2.86
N HIS A 197 -8.32 9.31 2.55
CA HIS A 197 -7.43 8.95 1.44
C HIS A 197 -8.15 9.05 0.08
N CYS A 198 -7.42 8.83 -1.02
CA CYS A 198 -8.01 8.88 -2.37
C CYS A 198 -9.30 8.06 -2.49
N MET A 199 -10.32 8.63 -3.15
CA MET A 199 -11.63 8.02 -3.35
C MET A 199 -11.70 7.02 -4.51
N THR A 200 -10.58 6.75 -5.18
CA THR A 200 -10.45 5.70 -6.20
C THR A 200 -9.82 4.45 -5.60
N MET A 201 -9.86 3.32 -6.28
CA MET A 201 -9.15 2.10 -5.89
C MET A 201 -7.64 2.25 -6.20
N GLY A 202 -7.01 3.22 -5.54
CA GLY A 202 -5.58 3.44 -5.51
C GLY A 202 -4.90 2.61 -4.42
N THR A 203 -3.62 2.89 -4.14
CA THR A 203 -2.82 2.13 -3.16
C THR A 203 -3.40 2.23 -1.74
N ALA A 204 -3.86 3.41 -1.31
CA ALA A 204 -4.45 3.58 0.02
C ALA A 204 -5.70 2.72 0.22
N SER A 205 -6.68 2.78 -0.72
CA SER A 205 -7.90 1.95 -0.67
C SER A 205 -7.58 0.46 -0.76
N THR A 206 -6.62 0.08 -1.60
CA THR A 206 -6.15 -1.31 -1.72
C THR A 206 -5.56 -1.81 -0.40
N MET A 207 -4.64 -1.03 0.21
CA MET A 207 -3.97 -1.48 1.44
C MET A 207 -4.90 -1.52 2.65
N THR A 208 -5.90 -0.64 2.75
CA THR A 208 -6.92 -0.74 3.80
C THR A 208 -7.84 -1.94 3.60
N SER A 209 -8.22 -2.24 2.36
CA SER A 209 -8.97 -3.46 2.02
C SER A 209 -8.16 -4.74 2.32
N ILE A 210 -6.87 -4.73 2.05
CA ILE A 210 -5.94 -5.81 2.41
C ILE A 210 -5.85 -5.97 3.94
N ALA A 211 -5.73 -4.88 4.70
CA ALA A 211 -5.68 -4.94 6.16
C ALA A 211 -6.95 -5.57 6.76
N GLU A 212 -8.12 -5.27 6.20
CA GLU A 212 -9.38 -5.90 6.60
C GLU A 212 -9.42 -7.38 6.20
N THR A 213 -9.01 -7.72 4.98
CA THR A 213 -8.98 -9.12 4.50
C THR A 213 -8.00 -9.99 5.28
N LEU A 214 -6.86 -9.43 5.69
CA LEU A 214 -5.90 -10.09 6.59
C LEU A 214 -6.47 -10.29 8.01
N GLY A 215 -7.62 -9.71 8.32
CA GLY A 215 -8.26 -9.81 9.61
C GLY A 215 -7.72 -8.84 10.67
N LEU A 216 -7.02 -7.77 10.29
CA LEU A 216 -6.38 -6.82 11.22
C LEU A 216 -7.27 -5.62 11.60
N THR A 217 -8.46 -5.48 11.03
CA THR A 217 -9.42 -4.41 11.35
C THR A 217 -10.83 -4.98 11.53
N ILE A 218 -11.71 -4.20 12.13
CA ILE A 218 -13.13 -4.57 12.25
C ILE A 218 -13.72 -4.73 10.85
N SER A 219 -14.50 -5.78 10.64
CA SER A 219 -15.15 -6.09 9.37
C SER A 219 -16.04 -4.94 8.90
N GLY A 220 -15.83 -4.51 7.65
CA GLY A 220 -16.50 -3.38 7.01
C GLY A 220 -15.78 -2.02 7.17
N ALA A 221 -14.73 -1.94 7.98
CA ALA A 221 -14.05 -0.68 8.30
C ALA A 221 -13.37 -0.03 7.09
N ALA A 222 -12.76 -0.81 6.20
CA ALA A 222 -11.94 -0.31 5.09
C ALA A 222 -12.70 0.57 4.10
N SER A 223 -14.02 0.36 3.96
CA SER A 223 -14.85 1.06 2.98
C SER A 223 -15.55 2.30 3.52
N ILE A 224 -15.59 2.51 4.85
CA ILE A 224 -16.33 3.61 5.48
C ILE A 224 -15.68 4.95 5.11
N PRO A 225 -16.40 5.90 4.46
CA PRO A 225 -15.85 7.22 4.19
C PRO A 225 -15.40 7.94 5.47
N ALA A 226 -14.26 8.64 5.41
CA ALA A 226 -13.61 9.29 6.55
C ALA A 226 -14.52 10.20 7.37
N VAL A 227 -15.45 10.89 6.68
CA VAL A 227 -16.38 11.87 7.29
C VAL A 227 -17.74 11.28 7.66
N HIS A 228 -17.97 9.99 7.34
CA HIS A 228 -19.23 9.34 7.66
C HIS A 228 -19.31 9.04 9.16
N SER A 229 -20.51 9.20 9.79
CA SER A 229 -20.70 8.97 11.22
C SER A 229 -20.36 7.53 11.67
N ALA A 230 -20.46 6.55 10.79
CA ALA A 230 -20.03 5.17 11.06
C ALA A 230 -18.53 5.07 11.35
N HIS A 231 -17.70 5.97 10.80
CA HIS A 231 -16.26 5.97 11.01
C HIS A 231 -15.89 6.25 12.48
N SER A 232 -16.58 7.19 13.15
CA SER A 232 -16.41 7.45 14.59
C SER A 232 -16.83 6.24 15.44
N ARG A 233 -17.92 5.56 15.06
CA ARG A 233 -18.38 4.35 15.76
C ARG A 233 -17.35 3.21 15.60
N MET A 234 -16.87 2.98 14.39
CA MET A 234 -15.84 1.98 14.08
C MET A 234 -14.55 2.22 14.88
N ALA A 235 -14.09 3.46 14.98
CA ALA A 235 -12.92 3.82 15.77
C ALA A 235 -13.13 3.50 17.27
N SER A 236 -14.31 3.82 17.82
CA SER A 236 -14.64 3.49 19.21
C SER A 236 -14.77 1.98 19.43
N ASP A 237 -15.36 1.25 18.47
CA ASP A 237 -15.47 -0.23 18.52
C ASP A 237 -14.08 -0.88 18.47
N SER A 238 -13.17 -0.34 17.65
CA SER A 238 -11.77 -0.78 17.62
C SER A 238 -11.08 -0.58 18.98
N GLY A 239 -11.35 0.56 19.64
CA GLY A 239 -10.85 0.84 20.98
C GLY A 239 -11.38 -0.14 22.04
N ARG A 240 -12.65 -0.55 21.94
CA ARG A 240 -13.19 -1.60 22.83
C ARG A 240 -12.55 -2.95 22.53
N ARG A 241 -12.46 -3.30 21.25
CA ARG A 241 -12.00 -4.64 20.83
C ARG A 241 -10.54 -4.90 21.20
N ILE A 242 -9.64 -3.91 21.06
CA ILE A 242 -8.23 -4.11 21.40
C ILE A 242 -8.03 -4.47 22.86
N VAL A 243 -8.83 -3.94 23.79
CA VAL A 243 -8.75 -4.30 25.22
C VAL A 243 -9.09 -5.77 25.42
N GLU A 244 -10.13 -6.28 24.75
CA GLU A 244 -10.48 -7.70 24.80
C GLU A 244 -9.39 -8.58 24.17
N MET A 245 -8.81 -8.17 23.03
CA MET A 245 -7.70 -8.89 22.40
C MET A 245 -6.48 -9.04 23.31
N VAL A 246 -6.18 -8.04 24.15
CA VAL A 246 -5.11 -8.14 25.16
C VAL A 246 -5.42 -9.24 26.16
N TRP A 247 -6.64 -9.28 26.69
CA TRP A 247 -7.06 -10.31 27.62
C TRP A 247 -7.10 -11.71 27.00
N GLU A 248 -7.47 -11.82 25.74
CA GLU A 248 -7.46 -13.05 24.93
C GLU A 248 -6.05 -13.46 24.48
N ASN A 249 -5.07 -12.56 24.57
CA ASN A 249 -3.72 -12.69 24.01
C ASN A 249 -3.74 -12.99 22.50
N LEU A 250 -4.67 -12.37 21.77
CA LEU A 250 -4.80 -12.50 20.31
C LEU A 250 -3.81 -11.56 19.63
N LYS A 251 -2.82 -12.11 18.91
CA LYS A 251 -1.67 -11.41 18.34
C LYS A 251 -1.64 -11.48 16.82
N PRO A 252 -0.84 -10.64 16.14
CA PRO A 252 -0.63 -10.74 14.71
C PRO A 252 -0.20 -12.14 14.24
N SER A 253 0.64 -12.85 14.97
CA SER A 253 1.05 -14.22 14.66
C SER A 253 -0.08 -15.27 14.67
N ASP A 254 -1.21 -14.98 15.31
CA ASP A 254 -2.40 -15.85 15.31
C ASP A 254 -3.31 -15.58 14.12
N ILE A 255 -3.17 -14.44 13.47
CA ILE A 255 -4.03 -13.89 12.40
C ILE A 255 -3.32 -13.97 11.04
N LEU A 256 -2.06 -13.54 10.97
CA LEU A 256 -1.28 -13.45 9.74
C LEU A 256 -0.70 -14.81 9.36
N THR A 257 -1.52 -15.66 8.78
CA THR A 257 -1.13 -16.98 8.25
C THR A 257 -0.92 -16.92 6.74
N ARG A 258 -0.36 -17.99 6.16
CA ARG A 258 -0.21 -18.11 4.71
C ARG A 258 -1.55 -17.98 4.00
N GLU A 259 -2.58 -18.60 4.53
CA GLU A 259 -3.94 -18.56 4.00
C GLU A 259 -4.53 -17.14 4.04
N ALA A 260 -4.24 -16.36 5.09
CA ALA A 260 -4.67 -14.96 5.18
C ALA A 260 -3.98 -14.10 4.10
N PHE A 261 -2.70 -14.35 3.80
CA PHE A 261 -2.02 -13.68 2.68
C PHE A 261 -2.56 -14.12 1.31
N ASP A 262 -2.90 -15.38 1.12
CA ASP A 262 -3.57 -15.86 -0.10
C ASP A 262 -4.95 -15.19 -0.29
N ASN A 263 -5.71 -14.97 0.79
CA ASN A 263 -6.94 -14.17 0.76
C ASN A 263 -6.66 -12.72 0.37
N ALA A 264 -5.63 -12.12 0.94
CA ALA A 264 -5.25 -10.73 0.63
C ALA A 264 -4.88 -10.55 -0.85
N ILE A 265 -4.14 -11.49 -1.45
CA ILE A 265 -3.84 -11.50 -2.89
C ILE A 265 -5.14 -11.68 -3.69
N THR A 266 -6.01 -12.63 -3.29
CA THR A 266 -7.31 -12.87 -3.96
C THR A 266 -8.14 -11.59 -4.00
N VAL A 267 -8.20 -10.87 -2.88
CA VAL A 267 -8.94 -9.59 -2.81
C VAL A 267 -8.26 -8.51 -3.64
N ASP A 268 -6.93 -8.37 -3.60
CA ASP A 268 -6.20 -7.41 -4.45
C ASP A 268 -6.56 -7.62 -5.94
N MET A 269 -6.62 -8.89 -6.39
CA MET A 269 -7.04 -9.23 -7.75
C MET A 269 -8.50 -8.88 -8.02
N ALA A 270 -9.41 -9.19 -7.11
CA ALA A 270 -10.86 -9.02 -7.30
C ALA A 270 -11.32 -7.55 -7.25
N ILE A 271 -10.66 -6.71 -6.42
CA ILE A 271 -11.01 -5.29 -6.27
C ILE A 271 -10.41 -4.40 -7.37
N GLY A 272 -9.61 -4.94 -8.28
CA GLY A 272 -8.85 -4.10 -9.20
C GLY A 272 -7.76 -3.30 -8.49
N GLY A 273 -7.03 -3.92 -7.56
CA GLY A 273 -6.10 -3.26 -6.66
C GLY A 273 -4.86 -2.67 -7.32
N SER A 274 -4.03 -2.04 -6.51
CA SER A 274 -2.81 -1.36 -6.94
C SER A 274 -1.63 -2.33 -7.09
N THR A 275 -0.83 -2.20 -8.13
CA THR A 275 0.44 -2.94 -8.28
C THR A 275 1.38 -2.74 -7.09
N ASN A 276 1.30 -1.60 -6.38
CA ASN A 276 2.09 -1.34 -5.17
C ASN A 276 1.81 -2.35 -4.04
N ALA A 277 0.60 -2.90 -4.00
CA ALA A 277 0.21 -3.88 -2.97
C ALA A 277 1.09 -5.14 -3.00
N ILE A 278 1.56 -5.55 -4.16
CA ILE A 278 2.46 -6.71 -4.30
C ILE A 278 3.73 -6.52 -3.45
N ILE A 279 4.43 -5.39 -3.62
CA ILE A 279 5.63 -5.07 -2.83
C ILE A 279 5.32 -5.04 -1.34
N HIS A 280 4.16 -4.47 -0.96
CA HIS A 280 3.79 -4.36 0.44
C HIS A 280 3.38 -5.69 1.06
N LEU A 281 2.65 -6.54 0.34
CA LEU A 281 2.28 -7.88 0.79
C LEU A 281 3.50 -8.78 0.98
N ILE A 282 4.46 -8.73 0.05
CA ILE A 282 5.73 -9.49 0.16
C ILE A 282 6.48 -9.05 1.42
N ALA A 283 6.60 -7.73 1.66
CA ALA A 283 7.28 -7.21 2.85
C ALA A 283 6.56 -7.59 4.15
N MET A 284 5.24 -7.44 4.21
CA MET A 284 4.42 -7.79 5.37
C MET A 284 4.51 -9.29 5.68
N ALA A 285 4.43 -10.15 4.66
CA ALA A 285 4.59 -11.60 4.79
C ALA A 285 6.00 -11.96 5.29
N GLY A 286 7.02 -11.28 4.76
CA GLY A 286 8.41 -11.45 5.22
C GLY A 286 8.58 -11.16 6.72
N ARG A 287 7.92 -10.09 7.23
CA ARG A 287 7.90 -9.77 8.68
C ARG A 287 7.15 -10.81 9.51
N ALA A 288 6.16 -11.48 8.94
CA ALA A 288 5.47 -12.61 9.56
C ALA A 288 6.24 -13.95 9.43
N GLY A 289 7.44 -13.95 8.82
CA GLY A 289 8.23 -15.16 8.55
C GLY A 289 7.66 -16.03 7.42
N ILE A 290 6.79 -15.47 6.57
CA ILE A 290 6.13 -16.18 5.47
C ILE A 290 6.79 -15.76 4.15
N LYS A 291 7.32 -16.74 3.40
CA LYS A 291 7.83 -16.50 2.05
C LYS A 291 6.65 -16.38 1.08
N LEU A 292 6.52 -15.22 0.43
CA LEU A 292 5.47 -14.93 -0.55
C LEU A 292 6.11 -14.61 -1.91
N PRO A 293 6.33 -15.62 -2.78
CA PRO A 293 6.98 -15.43 -4.06
C PRO A 293 6.04 -14.73 -5.05
N LEU A 294 6.62 -14.03 -6.04
CA LEU A 294 5.88 -13.25 -7.04
C LEU A 294 4.96 -14.15 -7.89
N GLU A 295 5.37 -15.39 -8.15
CA GLU A 295 4.60 -16.41 -8.89
C GLU A 295 3.24 -16.70 -8.23
N ARG A 296 3.16 -16.57 -6.89
CA ARG A 296 1.88 -16.80 -6.19
C ARG A 296 0.82 -15.77 -6.57
N PHE A 297 1.22 -14.55 -6.85
CA PHE A 297 0.31 -13.50 -7.33
C PHE A 297 -0.21 -13.85 -8.72
N ASP A 298 0.63 -14.37 -9.61
CA ASP A 298 0.21 -14.78 -10.94
C ASP A 298 -0.72 -15.99 -10.91
N GLU A 299 -0.43 -17.01 -10.11
CA GLU A 299 -1.28 -18.18 -9.90
C GLU A 299 -2.71 -17.79 -9.47
N ILE A 300 -2.82 -16.85 -8.52
CA ILE A 300 -4.11 -16.37 -8.04
C ILE A 300 -4.79 -15.50 -9.09
N SER A 301 -4.04 -14.64 -9.78
CA SER A 301 -4.53 -13.76 -10.84
C SER A 301 -5.22 -14.52 -11.98
N HIS A 302 -4.76 -15.72 -12.31
CA HIS A 302 -5.36 -16.55 -13.36
C HIS A 302 -6.80 -16.98 -13.09
N ARG A 303 -7.21 -17.09 -11.82
CA ARG A 303 -8.48 -17.68 -11.42
C ARG A 303 -9.46 -16.70 -10.76
N VAL A 304 -9.00 -15.49 -10.43
CA VAL A 304 -9.81 -14.50 -9.71
C VAL A 304 -10.20 -13.38 -10.67
N PRO A 305 -11.50 -13.20 -10.97
CA PRO A 305 -11.96 -12.11 -11.83
C PRO A 305 -11.92 -10.77 -11.11
N VAL A 306 -11.76 -9.68 -11.86
CA VAL A 306 -11.99 -8.32 -11.33
C VAL A 306 -13.50 -8.04 -11.32
N ILE A 307 -14.07 -7.85 -10.13
CA ILE A 307 -15.51 -7.62 -9.96
C ILE A 307 -15.87 -6.24 -9.39
N ALA A 308 -14.91 -5.51 -8.81
CA ALA A 308 -15.17 -4.14 -8.36
C ALA A 308 -15.03 -3.16 -9.54
N ASN A 309 -16.14 -2.52 -9.92
CA ASN A 309 -16.20 -1.55 -11.03
C ASN A 309 -15.73 -0.17 -10.56
N LEU A 310 -14.51 -0.07 -10.09
CA LEU A 310 -13.94 1.13 -9.47
C LEU A 310 -12.83 1.74 -10.32
N ARG A 311 -12.76 3.07 -10.37
CA ARG A 311 -11.64 3.77 -11.03
C ARG A 311 -10.31 3.40 -10.34
N PRO A 312 -9.23 3.21 -11.10
CA PRO A 312 -9.03 3.48 -12.52
C PRO A 312 -9.46 2.35 -13.47
N SER A 313 -9.74 1.13 -12.99
CA SER A 313 -10.14 -0.02 -13.83
C SER A 313 -11.59 0.02 -14.29
N GLY A 314 -12.43 0.82 -13.66
CA GLY A 314 -13.87 0.92 -13.89
C GLY A 314 -14.41 2.35 -13.78
N GLU A 315 -15.67 2.50 -13.37
CA GLU A 315 -16.43 3.74 -13.47
C GLU A 315 -16.67 4.44 -12.12
N PHE A 316 -16.91 3.69 -11.06
CA PHE A 316 -17.38 4.19 -9.76
C PHE A 316 -16.23 4.56 -8.82
N LEU A 317 -16.60 5.13 -7.67
CA LEU A 317 -15.69 5.57 -6.62
C LEU A 317 -15.92 4.80 -5.30
N MET A 318 -15.05 5.00 -4.32
CA MET A 318 -15.11 4.28 -3.04
C MET A 318 -16.39 4.58 -2.23
N GLU A 319 -17.00 5.74 -2.37
CA GLU A 319 -18.29 6.07 -1.76
C GLU A 319 -19.41 5.20 -2.35
N ASP A 320 -19.43 5.04 -3.69
CA ASP A 320 -20.37 4.12 -4.36
C ASP A 320 -20.13 2.66 -3.93
N PHE A 321 -18.87 2.28 -3.71
CA PHE A 321 -18.51 0.94 -3.24
C PHE A 321 -19.03 0.69 -1.82
N TYR A 322 -18.88 1.66 -0.91
CA TYR A 322 -19.44 1.57 0.43
C TYR A 322 -20.96 1.39 0.40
N ASP A 323 -21.67 2.21 -0.37
CA ASP A 323 -23.13 2.14 -0.51
C ASP A 323 -23.59 0.85 -1.18
N ALA A 324 -22.77 0.25 -2.06
CA ALA A 324 -23.07 -1.01 -2.72
C ALA A 324 -22.91 -2.26 -1.81
N GLY A 325 -22.40 -2.10 -0.60
CA GLY A 325 -22.13 -3.19 0.35
C GLY A 325 -20.66 -3.32 0.78
N GLY A 326 -19.80 -2.51 0.19
CA GLY A 326 -18.39 -2.38 0.55
C GLY A 326 -17.58 -3.67 0.42
N LEU A 327 -16.45 -3.71 1.13
CA LEU A 327 -15.56 -4.87 1.10
C LEU A 327 -16.24 -6.14 1.61
N ARG A 328 -17.08 -6.05 2.65
CA ARG A 328 -17.81 -7.22 3.18
C ARG A 328 -18.68 -7.88 2.12
N GLY A 329 -19.42 -7.08 1.34
CA GLY A 329 -20.25 -7.58 0.24
C GLY A 329 -19.40 -8.27 -0.83
N LEU A 330 -18.27 -7.66 -1.21
CA LEU A 330 -17.33 -8.23 -2.17
C LEU A 330 -16.75 -9.56 -1.66
N LEU A 331 -16.26 -9.60 -0.41
CA LEU A 331 -15.72 -10.82 0.22
C LEU A 331 -16.75 -11.94 0.25
N ASN A 332 -18.01 -11.63 0.58
CA ASN A 332 -19.08 -12.62 0.56
C ASN A 332 -19.33 -13.17 -0.86
N ARG A 333 -19.28 -12.31 -1.90
CA ARG A 333 -19.46 -12.71 -3.30
C ARG A 333 -18.35 -13.65 -3.80
N ILE A 334 -17.10 -13.39 -3.40
CA ILE A 334 -15.97 -14.26 -3.77
C ILE A 334 -15.66 -15.33 -2.71
N GLY A 335 -16.54 -15.55 -1.74
CA GLY A 335 -16.31 -16.46 -0.61
C GLY A 335 -15.84 -17.86 -1.00
N GLY A 336 -16.32 -18.38 -2.13
CA GLY A 336 -15.85 -19.67 -2.70
C GLY A 336 -14.39 -19.70 -3.14
N MET A 337 -13.73 -18.54 -3.24
CA MET A 337 -12.31 -18.40 -3.60
C MET A 337 -11.41 -18.10 -2.39
N LEU A 338 -12.00 -17.94 -1.19
CA LEU A 338 -11.31 -17.54 0.03
C LEU A 338 -11.13 -18.69 1.02
N GLN A 339 -10.11 -18.58 1.86
CA GLN A 339 -9.88 -19.42 3.03
C GLN A 339 -10.66 -18.83 4.23
N LEU A 340 -11.91 -19.22 4.37
CA LEU A 340 -12.86 -18.59 5.30
C LEU A 340 -12.56 -18.86 6.79
N ASN A 341 -11.73 -19.85 7.11
CA ASN A 341 -11.37 -20.22 8.50
C ASN A 341 -10.25 -19.34 9.10
N CYS A 342 -9.71 -18.37 8.36
CA CYS A 342 -8.70 -17.44 8.87
C CYS A 342 -9.27 -16.62 10.02
N LYS A 343 -8.52 -16.54 11.13
CA LYS A 343 -8.90 -15.71 12.29
C LYS A 343 -8.79 -14.23 11.99
N THR A 344 -9.62 -13.44 12.65
CA THR A 344 -9.60 -11.98 12.59
C THR A 344 -9.50 -11.35 13.98
N VAL A 345 -9.26 -10.04 14.03
CA VAL A 345 -9.31 -9.28 15.29
C VAL A 345 -10.65 -9.38 16.02
N SER A 346 -11.73 -9.75 15.35
CA SER A 346 -13.04 -9.96 15.99
C SER A 346 -13.04 -11.14 16.97
N GLY A 347 -12.04 -12.02 16.89
CA GLY A 347 -11.98 -13.30 17.61
C GLY A 347 -12.72 -14.44 16.89
N ARG A 348 -13.37 -14.12 15.78
CA ARG A 348 -14.08 -15.06 14.89
C ARG A 348 -13.25 -15.34 13.62
N THR A 349 -13.80 -16.13 12.73
CA THR A 349 -13.23 -16.39 11.41
C THR A 349 -13.67 -15.33 10.40
N LEU A 350 -12.94 -15.21 9.30
CA LEU A 350 -13.31 -14.35 8.18
C LEU A 350 -14.70 -14.70 7.64
N GLY A 351 -15.02 -16.00 7.53
CA GLY A 351 -16.33 -16.47 7.07
C GLY A 351 -17.47 -15.97 7.95
N GLU A 352 -17.31 -16.09 9.28
CA GLU A 352 -18.31 -15.60 10.25
C GLU A 352 -18.43 -14.06 10.23
N ASP A 353 -17.35 -13.33 9.93
CA ASP A 353 -17.37 -11.87 9.87
C ASP A 353 -18.09 -11.32 8.63
N ILE A 354 -18.05 -12.06 7.52
CA ILE A 354 -18.70 -11.66 6.26
C ILE A 354 -20.10 -12.29 6.08
N GLU A 355 -20.50 -13.21 6.94
CA GLU A 355 -21.80 -13.86 6.87
C GLU A 355 -22.95 -12.84 6.82
N GLY A 356 -23.91 -13.07 5.93
CA GLY A 356 -25.07 -12.19 5.75
C GLY A 356 -24.76 -10.82 5.14
N ALA A 357 -23.53 -10.57 4.65
CA ALA A 357 -23.21 -9.33 3.94
C ALA A 357 -24.00 -9.24 2.64
N VAL A 358 -24.65 -8.10 2.40
CA VAL A 358 -25.52 -7.86 1.26
C VAL A 358 -24.84 -6.94 0.25
N ILE A 359 -25.05 -7.20 -1.03
CA ILE A 359 -24.70 -6.29 -2.13
C ILE A 359 -25.97 -5.61 -2.60
N CYS A 360 -25.97 -4.27 -2.57
CA CYS A 360 -27.12 -3.44 -2.94
C CYS A 360 -27.05 -2.93 -4.38
N ASN A 361 -25.87 -3.03 -5.04
CA ASN A 361 -25.68 -2.54 -6.41
C ASN A 361 -24.70 -3.42 -7.20
N ASP A 362 -25.23 -4.24 -8.08
CA ASP A 362 -24.46 -5.13 -8.96
C ASP A 362 -23.71 -4.40 -10.09
N ASN A 363 -23.95 -3.11 -10.32
CA ASN A 363 -23.13 -2.35 -11.25
C ASN A 363 -21.78 -1.95 -10.64
N VAL A 364 -21.73 -1.78 -9.33
CA VAL A 364 -20.51 -1.41 -8.58
C VAL A 364 -19.71 -2.65 -8.18
N ILE A 365 -20.37 -3.65 -7.58
CA ILE A 365 -19.78 -4.95 -7.25
C ILE A 365 -20.40 -5.98 -8.18
N ARG A 366 -19.71 -6.28 -9.27
CA ARG A 366 -20.23 -7.11 -10.37
C ARG A 366 -20.45 -8.56 -9.93
N PRO A 367 -21.48 -9.24 -10.47
CA PRO A 367 -21.62 -10.68 -10.29
C PRO A 367 -20.48 -11.43 -11.02
N LEU A 368 -20.18 -12.64 -10.52
CA LEU A 368 -19.04 -13.44 -11.02
C LEU A 368 -19.17 -13.87 -12.49
N ASP A 369 -20.38 -13.95 -13.01
CA ASP A 369 -20.69 -14.27 -14.42
C ASP A 369 -20.61 -13.04 -15.34
N LYS A 370 -20.41 -11.83 -14.79
CA LYS A 370 -20.28 -10.57 -15.54
C LYS A 370 -19.20 -9.67 -14.94
N PRO A 371 -17.95 -10.14 -14.83
CA PRO A 371 -16.86 -9.37 -14.23
C PRO A 371 -16.46 -8.19 -15.13
N ILE A 372 -15.58 -7.33 -14.60
CA ILE A 372 -14.86 -6.31 -15.38
C ILE A 372 -13.76 -6.95 -16.23
N SER A 373 -13.13 -7.99 -15.68
CA SER A 373 -12.11 -8.80 -16.34
C SER A 373 -12.19 -10.22 -15.80
N ASP A 374 -12.05 -11.21 -16.68
CA ASP A 374 -12.06 -12.64 -16.30
C ASP A 374 -10.78 -13.07 -15.54
N ALA A 375 -9.71 -12.28 -15.64
CA ALA A 375 -8.46 -12.45 -14.91
C ALA A 375 -8.23 -11.30 -13.93
N GLY A 376 -7.39 -11.53 -12.92
CA GLY A 376 -7.10 -10.60 -11.84
C GLY A 376 -6.50 -9.27 -12.32
N ALA A 377 -6.52 -8.30 -11.39
CA ALA A 377 -6.11 -6.92 -11.67
C ALA A 377 -4.67 -6.79 -12.14
N THR A 378 -3.77 -7.65 -11.67
CA THR A 378 -2.34 -7.58 -11.94
C THR A 378 -1.84 -8.88 -12.53
N VAL A 379 -0.96 -8.75 -13.52
CA VAL A 379 -0.29 -9.84 -14.23
C VAL A 379 1.21 -9.75 -13.99
N VAL A 380 1.84 -10.87 -13.65
CA VAL A 380 3.30 -10.98 -13.56
C VAL A 380 3.85 -11.40 -14.91
N LEU A 381 4.93 -10.72 -15.34
CA LEU A 381 5.62 -11.03 -16.60
C LEU A 381 7.06 -11.41 -16.30
N HIS A 382 7.60 -12.32 -17.10
CA HIS A 382 9.00 -12.73 -17.09
C HIS A 382 9.62 -12.62 -18.48
N GLY A 383 10.94 -12.67 -18.56
CA GLY A 383 11.71 -12.67 -19.80
C GLY A 383 13.13 -12.20 -19.58
N ASN A 384 13.91 -12.12 -20.66
CA ASN A 384 15.30 -11.68 -20.54
C ASN A 384 15.44 -10.24 -20.08
N LEU A 385 14.38 -9.41 -20.20
CA LEU A 385 14.36 -8.04 -19.68
C LEU A 385 14.00 -7.96 -18.21
N ALA A 386 13.27 -8.95 -17.69
CA ALA A 386 12.84 -9.02 -16.29
C ALA A 386 12.95 -10.47 -15.76
N PRO A 387 14.17 -10.99 -15.55
CA PRO A 387 14.36 -12.38 -15.14
C PRO A 387 13.74 -12.69 -13.76
N ASP A 388 13.76 -11.73 -12.83
CA ASP A 388 13.13 -11.86 -11.50
C ASP A 388 11.70 -11.29 -11.48
N GLY A 389 11.13 -11.03 -12.67
CA GLY A 389 9.76 -10.61 -12.86
C GLY A 389 9.55 -9.11 -12.92
N CYS A 390 8.38 -8.75 -13.41
CA CYS A 390 7.79 -7.41 -13.43
C CYS A 390 6.28 -7.54 -13.44
N VAL A 391 5.57 -6.44 -13.30
CA VAL A 391 4.11 -6.44 -13.18
C VAL A 391 3.45 -5.43 -14.13
N ILE A 392 2.24 -5.77 -14.57
CA ILE A 392 1.37 -4.87 -15.33
C ILE A 392 -0.07 -4.98 -14.82
N LYS A 393 -0.84 -3.90 -14.94
CA LYS A 393 -2.29 -3.86 -14.66
C LYS A 393 -3.09 -3.79 -15.96
N PRO A 394 -3.49 -4.93 -16.56
CA PRO A 394 -4.14 -4.95 -17.87
C PRO A 394 -5.46 -4.20 -17.93
N THR A 395 -6.22 -4.17 -16.83
CA THR A 395 -7.52 -3.48 -16.74
C THR A 395 -7.43 -1.96 -16.88
N CYS A 396 -6.23 -1.40 -16.79
CA CYS A 396 -5.97 0.04 -16.96
C CYS A 396 -5.26 0.37 -18.28
N ALA A 397 -4.88 -0.66 -19.06
CA ALA A 397 -4.12 -0.54 -20.29
C ALA A 397 -5.05 -0.51 -21.54
N GLU A 398 -4.58 0.10 -22.62
CA GLU A 398 -5.26 0.02 -23.89
C GLU A 398 -5.14 -1.40 -24.48
N PRO A 399 -6.24 -2.10 -24.77
CA PRO A 399 -6.23 -3.53 -25.16
C PRO A 399 -5.28 -3.86 -26.31
N ARG A 400 -5.15 -2.98 -27.32
CA ARG A 400 -4.24 -3.19 -28.46
C ARG A 400 -2.77 -3.26 -28.08
N LEU A 401 -2.39 -2.66 -26.93
CA LEU A 401 -1.01 -2.61 -26.45
C LEU A 401 -0.63 -3.78 -25.53
N LEU A 402 -1.59 -4.63 -25.16
CA LEU A 402 -1.33 -5.82 -24.33
C LEU A 402 -0.52 -6.89 -25.08
N LYS A 403 -0.46 -6.80 -26.42
CA LYS A 403 0.47 -7.51 -27.28
C LYS A 403 1.10 -6.52 -28.25
N HIS A 404 2.34 -6.13 -28.00
CA HIS A 404 3.01 -5.07 -28.71
C HIS A 404 4.50 -5.33 -28.88
N ALA A 405 5.08 -4.85 -29.99
CA ALA A 405 6.52 -4.88 -30.19
C ALA A 405 6.95 -3.61 -30.91
N GLY A 406 7.82 -2.83 -30.28
CA GLY A 406 8.26 -1.55 -30.80
C GLY A 406 9.72 -1.21 -30.48
N PRO A 407 10.26 -0.13 -31.08
CA PRO A 407 11.60 0.36 -30.77
C PRO A 407 11.60 1.05 -29.40
N ALA A 408 12.63 0.79 -28.62
CA ALA A 408 12.85 1.45 -27.32
C ALA A 408 13.22 2.92 -27.51
N LEU A 409 12.66 3.77 -26.66
CA LEU A 409 13.08 5.13 -26.39
C LEU A 409 13.53 5.21 -24.94
N VAL A 410 14.84 5.35 -24.73
CA VAL A 410 15.44 5.17 -23.41
C VAL A 410 15.73 6.51 -22.73
N PHE A 411 15.29 6.62 -21.49
CA PHE A 411 15.66 7.69 -20.55
C PHE A 411 16.47 7.07 -19.41
N LYS A 412 17.69 7.59 -19.22
CA LYS A 412 18.65 7.05 -18.24
C LYS A 412 18.22 7.24 -16.78
N ASN A 413 17.42 8.26 -16.53
CA ASN A 413 16.83 8.59 -15.23
C ASN A 413 15.72 9.63 -15.40
N TYR A 414 15.06 9.99 -14.31
CA TYR A 414 13.93 10.95 -14.34
C TYR A 414 14.33 12.37 -14.73
N ALA A 415 15.57 12.79 -14.45
CA ALA A 415 16.06 14.11 -14.86
C ALA A 415 16.23 14.18 -16.39
N ASP A 416 16.79 13.14 -17.00
CA ASP A 416 16.92 13.00 -18.45
C ASP A 416 15.52 12.99 -19.12
N LEU A 417 14.57 12.23 -18.55
CA LEU A 417 13.19 12.21 -19.03
C LEU A 417 12.57 13.61 -19.05
N LYS A 418 12.67 14.36 -17.93
CA LYS A 418 12.09 15.71 -17.82
C LYS A 418 12.61 16.69 -18.88
N VAL A 419 13.87 16.55 -19.28
CA VAL A 419 14.48 17.42 -20.28
C VAL A 419 14.06 17.02 -21.69
N ARG A 420 14.04 15.72 -22.00
CA ARG A 420 13.94 15.22 -23.36
C ARG A 420 12.53 14.85 -23.82
N ILE A 421 11.62 14.51 -22.92
CA ILE A 421 10.32 13.89 -23.29
C ILE A 421 9.47 14.77 -24.22
N ASP A 422 9.56 16.09 -24.10
CA ASP A 422 8.81 17.07 -24.91
C ASP A 422 9.65 17.74 -26.02
N ASP A 423 10.87 17.24 -26.28
CA ASP A 423 11.70 17.73 -27.37
C ASP A 423 11.06 17.37 -28.73
N GLU A 424 10.77 18.37 -29.53
CA GLU A 424 10.15 18.21 -30.86
C GLU A 424 11.03 17.36 -31.81
N SER A 425 12.36 17.38 -31.63
CA SER A 425 13.30 16.58 -32.42
C SER A 425 13.39 15.12 -32.01
N LEU A 426 12.77 14.74 -30.88
CA LEU A 426 12.79 13.38 -30.38
C LEU A 426 12.18 12.40 -31.39
N ASN A 427 12.93 11.41 -31.81
CA ASN A 427 12.41 10.37 -32.72
C ASN A 427 11.50 9.38 -31.98
N VAL A 428 10.22 9.69 -31.92
CA VAL A 428 9.21 8.87 -31.21
C VAL A 428 7.92 8.79 -32.01
N THR A 429 7.34 7.60 -32.04
CA THR A 429 6.03 7.29 -32.65
C THR A 429 5.10 6.66 -31.60
N ALA A 430 3.82 6.49 -31.95
CA ALA A 430 2.85 5.80 -31.09
C ALA A 430 3.23 4.32 -30.82
N ASP A 431 4.07 3.74 -31.66
CA ASP A 431 4.56 2.35 -31.53
C ASP A 431 5.86 2.24 -30.72
N SER A 432 6.49 3.36 -30.35
CA SER A 432 7.69 3.34 -29.50
C SER A 432 7.38 2.82 -28.11
N VAL A 433 8.36 2.12 -27.51
CA VAL A 433 8.32 1.65 -26.12
C VAL A 433 9.16 2.60 -25.28
N ILE A 434 8.52 3.36 -24.38
CA ILE A 434 9.22 4.30 -23.51
C ILE A 434 9.85 3.52 -22.35
N VAL A 435 11.16 3.68 -22.14
CA VAL A 435 11.94 3.00 -21.10
C VAL A 435 12.55 4.01 -20.16
N LEU A 436 12.26 3.91 -18.87
CA LEU A 436 12.91 4.69 -17.81
C LEU A 436 13.80 3.78 -16.97
N GLN A 437 15.09 4.06 -16.95
CA GLN A 437 16.09 3.38 -16.14
C GLN A 437 16.34 4.13 -14.81
N SER A 438 17.03 3.48 -13.87
CA SER A 438 17.48 4.03 -12.58
C SER A 438 16.37 4.67 -11.73
N ALA A 439 15.20 4.03 -11.73
CA ALA A 439 14.03 4.46 -10.94
C ALA A 439 13.55 3.39 -9.95
N GLY A 440 14.29 2.31 -9.82
CA GLY A 440 14.06 1.22 -8.86
C GLY A 440 14.48 1.57 -7.42
N PRO A 441 14.42 0.59 -6.50
CA PRO A 441 14.65 0.80 -5.06
C PRO A 441 15.95 1.54 -4.72
N GLN A 442 17.06 1.18 -5.35
CA GLN A 442 18.38 1.79 -5.11
C GLN A 442 18.69 2.92 -6.10
N GLY A 443 18.26 2.79 -7.35
CA GLY A 443 18.49 3.78 -8.40
C GLY A 443 17.79 5.11 -8.13
N ALA A 444 16.56 5.07 -7.61
CA ALA A 444 15.85 6.22 -7.10
C ALA A 444 15.32 5.89 -5.71
N PRO A 445 15.87 6.48 -4.65
CA PRO A 445 15.56 6.10 -3.28
C PRO A 445 14.07 6.05 -3.00
N GLY A 446 13.61 4.89 -2.53
CA GLY A 446 12.19 4.65 -2.28
C GLY A 446 11.38 4.35 -3.53
N MET A 447 12.00 4.05 -4.68
CA MET A 447 11.29 3.61 -5.88
C MET A 447 10.08 4.51 -6.17
N PRO A 448 10.29 5.79 -6.59
CA PRO A 448 9.21 6.76 -6.77
C PRO A 448 8.15 6.31 -7.77
N GLU A 449 6.97 6.91 -7.72
CA GLU A 449 5.83 6.59 -8.61
C GLU A 449 5.99 7.24 -10.00
N TRP A 450 7.16 7.08 -10.61
CA TRP A 450 7.49 7.60 -11.93
C TRP A 450 7.14 6.67 -13.09
N GLY A 451 6.64 5.47 -12.82
CA GLY A 451 6.38 4.45 -13.85
C GLY A 451 5.24 4.81 -14.81
N MET A 452 4.32 5.70 -14.41
CA MET A 452 3.42 6.35 -15.37
C MET A 452 4.16 7.48 -16.08
N LEU A 453 5.04 7.10 -17.01
CA LEU A 453 5.81 8.06 -17.79
C LEU A 453 4.87 8.92 -18.64
N PRO A 454 5.12 10.23 -18.77
CA PRO A 454 4.31 11.08 -19.62
C PRO A 454 4.41 10.68 -21.10
N ILE A 455 3.30 10.84 -21.82
CA ILE A 455 3.29 10.73 -23.28
C ILE A 455 3.82 12.06 -23.86
N PRO A 456 4.74 12.02 -24.84
CA PRO A 456 5.26 13.24 -25.47
C PRO A 456 4.13 14.16 -25.96
N LYS A 457 4.19 15.45 -25.67
CA LYS A 457 3.15 16.44 -26.04
C LYS A 457 2.79 16.41 -27.52
N LYS A 458 3.79 16.20 -28.40
CA LYS A 458 3.52 16.09 -29.84
C LYS A 458 2.61 14.91 -30.21
N LEU A 459 2.72 13.78 -29.48
CA LEU A 459 1.84 12.63 -29.67
C LEU A 459 0.45 12.83 -29.01
N LEU A 460 0.40 13.51 -27.86
CA LEU A 460 -0.89 13.91 -27.24
C LEU A 460 -1.71 14.79 -28.19
N LYS A 461 -1.07 15.75 -28.90
CA LYS A 461 -1.71 16.61 -29.91
C LYS A 461 -2.21 15.81 -31.13
N GLN A 462 -1.59 14.67 -31.43
CA GLN A 462 -2.01 13.72 -32.48
C GLN A 462 -3.11 12.76 -32.03
N GLY A 463 -3.58 12.85 -30.77
CA GLY A 463 -4.62 12.01 -30.22
C GLY A 463 -4.14 10.72 -29.55
N VAL A 464 -2.82 10.49 -29.44
CA VAL A 464 -2.27 9.33 -28.70
C VAL A 464 -2.54 9.53 -27.21
N ARG A 465 -3.17 8.54 -26.55
CA ARG A 465 -3.50 8.60 -25.11
C ARG A 465 -2.86 7.48 -24.31
N ASP A 466 -2.30 6.46 -24.96
CA ASP A 466 -1.56 5.38 -24.30
C ASP A 466 -0.41 4.88 -25.17
N MET A 467 0.65 4.41 -24.52
CA MET A 467 1.85 3.81 -25.12
C MET A 467 2.41 2.78 -24.15
N VAL A 468 3.19 1.80 -24.66
CA VAL A 468 3.92 0.90 -23.78
C VAL A 468 5.04 1.67 -23.05
N ARG A 469 5.02 1.59 -21.73
CA ARG A 469 5.99 2.23 -20.83
C ARG A 469 6.57 1.18 -19.90
N ILE A 470 7.88 1.16 -19.75
CA ILE A 470 8.59 0.13 -18.96
C ILE A 470 9.55 0.81 -18.00
N SER A 471 9.53 0.41 -16.74
CA SER A 471 10.46 0.90 -15.73
C SER A 471 10.63 -0.06 -14.56
N ASP A 472 11.74 0.08 -13.85
CA ASP A 472 11.95 -0.47 -12.51
C ASP A 472 11.29 0.37 -11.40
N ALA A 473 10.58 1.46 -11.77
CA ALA A 473 9.78 2.31 -10.88
C ALA A 473 8.44 1.66 -10.49
N ARG A 474 7.73 2.31 -9.55
CA ARG A 474 6.29 2.12 -9.29
C ARG A 474 5.46 3.14 -10.06
N MET A 475 4.16 2.95 -10.11
CA MET A 475 3.20 4.01 -10.46
C MET A 475 2.15 4.15 -9.35
N SER A 476 1.49 5.30 -9.30
CA SER A 476 0.35 5.51 -8.42
C SER A 476 -0.76 4.51 -8.74
N GLY A 477 -1.39 3.95 -7.73
CA GLY A 477 -2.54 3.05 -7.91
C GLY A 477 -3.75 3.75 -8.55
N THR A 478 -3.76 5.08 -8.62
CA THR A 478 -4.78 5.89 -9.29
C THR A 478 -4.48 6.16 -10.77
N SER A 479 -3.30 5.76 -11.25
CA SER A 479 -2.84 5.91 -12.62
C SER A 479 -3.43 4.85 -13.57
N TYR A 480 -3.36 5.12 -14.86
CA TYR A 480 -3.82 4.23 -15.92
C TYR A 480 -2.80 4.16 -17.06
N GLY A 481 -3.03 3.23 -17.99
CA GLY A 481 -2.23 3.04 -19.20
C GLY A 481 -1.35 1.79 -19.16
N THR A 482 -0.72 1.48 -20.29
CA THR A 482 0.09 0.28 -20.51
C THR A 482 1.48 0.46 -19.89
N CYS A 483 1.58 0.26 -18.57
CA CYS A 483 2.80 0.44 -17.80
C CYS A 483 3.29 -0.90 -17.23
N VAL A 484 4.47 -1.32 -17.64
CA VAL A 484 5.21 -2.43 -17.04
C VAL A 484 6.13 -1.87 -15.96
N LEU A 485 5.99 -2.36 -14.74
CA LEU A 485 6.54 -1.77 -13.52
C LEU A 485 7.34 -2.81 -12.73
N HIS A 486 8.13 -2.33 -11.76
CA HIS A 486 8.86 -3.19 -10.83
C HIS A 486 9.83 -4.14 -11.53
N VAL A 487 10.36 -3.75 -12.71
CA VAL A 487 11.30 -4.60 -13.47
C VAL A 487 12.46 -4.99 -12.57
N SER A 488 12.64 -6.29 -12.40
CA SER A 488 13.64 -6.86 -11.49
C SER A 488 14.56 -7.84 -12.23
N PRO A 489 15.87 -7.82 -11.92
CA PRO A 489 16.59 -6.87 -11.06
C PRO A 489 16.56 -5.44 -11.63
N GLU A 490 16.58 -4.42 -10.75
CA GLU A 490 16.57 -3.04 -11.19
C GLU A 490 17.83 -2.65 -12.00
N SER A 491 17.70 -1.61 -12.81
CA SER A 491 18.79 -1.13 -13.67
C SER A 491 20.00 -0.59 -12.89
N ALA A 492 19.78 0.01 -11.73
CA ALA A 492 20.86 0.62 -10.93
C ALA A 492 21.89 -0.38 -10.38
N ILE A 493 21.52 -1.66 -10.27
CA ILE A 493 22.42 -2.75 -9.87
C ILE A 493 22.90 -3.60 -11.06
N GLY A 494 22.67 -3.15 -12.29
CA GLY A 494 23.07 -3.84 -13.50
C GLY A 494 22.08 -4.88 -14.02
N GLY A 495 20.80 -4.78 -13.63
CA GLY A 495 19.73 -5.57 -14.22
C GLY A 495 19.61 -5.33 -15.73
N PRO A 496 18.97 -6.25 -16.49
CA PRO A 496 18.91 -6.17 -17.96
C PRO A 496 18.34 -4.87 -18.50
N LEU A 497 17.44 -4.21 -17.76
CA LEU A 497 16.88 -2.91 -18.13
C LEU A 497 17.97 -1.84 -18.33
N ALA A 498 19.10 -1.91 -17.60
CA ALA A 498 20.25 -1.01 -17.73
C ALA A 498 20.96 -1.12 -19.08
N LEU A 499 20.78 -2.23 -19.79
CA LEU A 499 21.48 -2.56 -21.03
C LEU A 499 20.67 -2.17 -22.28
N VAL A 500 19.41 -1.76 -22.12
CA VAL A 500 18.55 -1.33 -23.21
C VAL A 500 19.07 -0.01 -23.79
N GLN A 501 19.10 0.08 -25.12
CA GLN A 501 19.51 1.26 -25.87
C GLN A 501 18.38 1.75 -26.78
N ASP A 502 18.45 3.02 -27.19
CA ASP A 502 17.52 3.59 -28.16
C ASP A 502 17.48 2.74 -29.46
N GLY A 503 16.28 2.41 -29.92
CA GLY A 503 16.04 1.62 -31.10
C GLY A 503 16.02 0.10 -30.88
N ASP A 504 16.42 -0.42 -29.73
CA ASP A 504 16.28 -1.85 -29.42
C ASP A 504 14.82 -2.28 -29.50
N ARG A 505 14.56 -3.46 -30.10
CA ARG A 505 13.20 -3.97 -30.19
C ARG A 505 12.79 -4.66 -28.89
N ILE A 506 11.71 -4.18 -28.28
CA ILE A 506 11.10 -4.79 -27.08
C ILE A 506 9.73 -5.34 -27.43
N GLU A 507 9.44 -6.56 -26.97
CA GLU A 507 8.16 -7.23 -27.12
C GLU A 507 7.49 -7.40 -25.74
N LEU A 508 6.25 -6.93 -25.64
CA LEU A 508 5.32 -7.18 -24.56
C LEU A 508 4.23 -8.13 -25.06
N ASP A 509 4.06 -9.26 -24.40
CA ASP A 509 2.92 -10.18 -24.61
C ASP A 509 2.33 -10.56 -23.25
N VAL A 510 1.26 -9.85 -22.85
CA VAL A 510 0.65 -10.03 -21.53
C VAL A 510 -0.04 -11.38 -21.41
N GLN A 511 -0.64 -11.87 -22.50
CA GLN A 511 -1.27 -13.20 -22.50
C GLN A 511 -0.24 -14.32 -22.33
N ALA A 512 0.92 -14.20 -22.97
CA ALA A 512 2.03 -15.15 -22.83
C ALA A 512 2.88 -14.93 -21.57
N ARG A 513 2.53 -13.92 -20.71
CA ARG A 513 3.31 -13.56 -19.51
C ARG A 513 4.77 -13.22 -19.83
N ARG A 514 5.02 -12.56 -20.96
CA ARG A 514 6.38 -12.35 -21.49
C ARG A 514 6.72 -10.88 -21.70
N LEU A 515 7.94 -10.52 -21.27
CA LEU A 515 8.60 -9.26 -21.60
C LEU A 515 9.99 -9.58 -22.17
N GLN A 516 10.20 -9.30 -23.47
CA GLN A 516 11.38 -9.75 -24.18
C GLN A 516 12.11 -8.61 -24.85
N LEU A 517 13.42 -8.55 -24.66
CA LEU A 517 14.35 -7.69 -25.40
C LEU A 517 14.98 -8.51 -26.54
N HIS A 518 14.81 -8.06 -27.79
CA HIS A 518 15.34 -8.72 -28.97
C HIS A 518 16.76 -8.21 -29.28
N VAL A 519 17.69 -8.56 -28.42
CA VAL A 519 19.14 -8.32 -28.53
C VAL A 519 19.83 -9.66 -28.22
N THR A 520 20.90 -9.97 -28.94
CA THR A 520 21.61 -11.24 -28.74
C THR A 520 22.34 -11.27 -27.41
N ASP A 521 22.58 -12.48 -26.87
CA ASP A 521 23.27 -12.65 -25.59
C ASP A 521 24.72 -12.12 -25.65
N GLU A 522 25.38 -12.26 -26.80
CA GLU A 522 26.74 -11.73 -27.03
C GLU A 522 26.76 -10.20 -26.94
N GLU A 523 25.78 -9.53 -27.54
CA GLU A 523 25.66 -8.08 -27.48
C GLU A 523 25.30 -7.61 -26.06
N LEU A 524 24.41 -8.30 -25.37
CA LEU A 524 24.11 -8.00 -23.98
C LEU A 524 25.33 -8.19 -23.06
N ALA A 525 26.13 -9.22 -23.29
CA ALA A 525 27.40 -9.43 -22.57
C ALA A 525 28.37 -8.25 -22.83
N ARG A 526 28.54 -7.85 -24.09
CA ARG A 526 29.37 -6.72 -24.47
C ARG A 526 28.89 -5.41 -23.81
N ARG A 527 27.59 -5.13 -23.78
CA ARG A 527 27.02 -3.95 -23.10
C ARG A 527 27.27 -4.01 -21.61
N ARG A 528 27.16 -5.20 -20.99
CA ARG A 528 27.41 -5.42 -19.56
C ARG A 528 28.85 -5.10 -19.15
N GLU A 529 29.84 -5.42 -19.98
CA GLU A 529 31.25 -5.06 -19.73
C GLU A 529 31.47 -3.54 -19.64
N HIS A 530 30.70 -2.76 -20.38
CA HIS A 530 30.77 -1.30 -20.42
C HIS A 530 29.84 -0.60 -19.44
N TRP A 531 28.87 -1.34 -18.85
CA TRP A 531 27.97 -0.77 -17.86
C TRP A 531 28.72 -0.38 -16.58
N ARG A 532 28.30 0.74 -15.99
CA ARG A 532 28.83 1.20 -14.70
C ARG A 532 27.64 1.57 -13.80
N PRO A 533 27.71 1.27 -12.49
CA PRO A 533 26.67 1.66 -11.56
C PRO A 533 26.53 3.19 -11.52
N PRO A 534 25.31 3.70 -11.33
CA PRO A 534 25.11 5.13 -11.14
C PRO A 534 25.85 5.64 -9.89
N GLU A 535 26.14 6.93 -9.86
CA GLU A 535 26.77 7.56 -8.71
C GLU A 535 25.91 7.41 -7.45
N LYS A 536 26.54 7.13 -6.31
CA LYS A 536 25.86 7.00 -5.02
C LYS A 536 25.27 8.35 -4.62
N LYS A 537 23.98 8.39 -4.34
CA LYS A 537 23.24 9.60 -3.97
C LYS A 537 23.41 9.97 -2.48
N PHE A 538 23.82 9.03 -1.64
CA PHE A 538 23.95 9.24 -0.19
C PHE A 538 25.25 8.68 0.33
N ASP A 539 25.92 9.46 1.17
CA ASP A 539 27.16 9.14 1.87
C ASP A 539 26.97 9.00 3.38
N ARG A 540 25.77 9.32 3.90
CA ARG A 540 25.43 9.28 5.33
C ARG A 540 23.94 9.10 5.61
N GLY A 541 23.63 8.84 6.88
CA GLY A 541 22.28 8.87 7.42
C GLY A 541 21.38 7.77 6.86
N TYR A 542 20.07 8.01 6.93
CA TYR A 542 19.07 7.04 6.51
C TYR A 542 19.19 6.65 5.04
N GLY A 543 19.59 7.59 4.18
CA GLY A 543 19.77 7.32 2.75
C GLY A 543 20.86 6.27 2.49
N LEU A 544 21.99 6.33 3.22
CA LEU A 544 23.05 5.32 3.12
C LEU A 544 22.56 3.95 3.63
N LEU A 545 21.85 3.92 4.75
CA LEU A 545 21.24 2.69 5.29
C LEU A 545 20.27 2.07 4.27
N PHE A 546 19.37 2.89 3.69
CA PHE A 546 18.41 2.43 2.70
C PHE A 546 19.09 1.83 1.47
N ALA A 547 20.09 2.51 0.92
CA ALA A 547 20.83 2.04 -0.26
C ALA A 547 21.62 0.74 0.00
N ALA A 548 22.07 0.53 1.23
CA ALA A 548 22.84 -0.68 1.60
C ALA A 548 21.94 -1.91 1.86
N GLU A 549 20.77 -1.69 2.44
CA GLU A 549 19.97 -2.77 3.03
C GLU A 549 18.67 -3.08 2.30
N CYS A 550 18.17 -2.15 1.44
CA CYS A 550 16.91 -2.33 0.73
C CYS A 550 17.00 -3.47 -0.29
N THR A 551 16.06 -4.42 -0.18
CA THR A 551 15.92 -5.52 -1.13
C THR A 551 15.26 -5.06 -2.43
N GLN A 552 15.24 -5.94 -3.45
CA GLN A 552 14.63 -5.66 -4.75
C GLN A 552 13.08 -5.67 -4.69
N ALA A 553 12.43 -5.21 -5.75
CA ALA A 553 10.97 -5.10 -5.79
C ALA A 553 10.26 -6.46 -5.61
N HIS A 554 10.76 -7.52 -6.25
CA HIS A 554 10.24 -8.88 -6.11
C HIS A 554 10.48 -9.50 -4.72
N GLU A 555 11.30 -8.86 -3.89
CA GLU A 555 11.56 -9.22 -2.49
C GLU A 555 10.87 -8.28 -1.49
N GLY A 556 10.06 -7.31 -1.97
CA GLY A 556 9.25 -6.42 -1.13
C GLY A 556 9.90 -5.09 -0.74
N CYS A 557 11.11 -4.76 -1.20
CA CYS A 557 11.84 -3.53 -0.85
C CYS A 557 11.97 -3.32 0.68
N ASP A 558 12.10 -4.38 1.47
CA ASP A 558 12.35 -4.29 2.91
C ASP A 558 13.84 -4.29 3.24
N PHE A 559 14.23 -4.05 4.48
CA PHE A 559 15.61 -4.17 4.89
C PHE A 559 15.94 -5.62 5.25
N LYS A 560 17.08 -6.11 4.75
CA LYS A 560 17.51 -7.50 4.91
C LYS A 560 17.58 -7.97 6.38
N PHE A 561 17.97 -7.07 7.29
CA PHE A 561 18.16 -7.39 8.72
C PHE A 561 16.85 -7.38 9.53
N LEU A 562 15.70 -7.02 8.93
CA LEU A 562 14.43 -6.90 9.64
C LEU A 562 13.54 -8.15 9.52
N HIS A 563 13.95 -9.13 8.74
CA HIS A 563 13.23 -10.40 8.63
C HIS A 563 13.49 -11.26 9.88
N PRO A 564 12.49 -11.98 10.41
CA PRO A 564 12.65 -12.82 11.57
C PRO A 564 13.68 -13.93 11.30
N ASN A 565 14.56 -14.14 12.26
CA ASN A 565 15.59 -15.18 12.22
C ASN A 565 15.21 -16.42 13.05
N GLY A 566 13.92 -16.60 13.35
CA GLY A 566 13.39 -17.68 14.18
C GLY A 566 13.61 -17.49 15.69
N ARG A 567 14.16 -16.35 16.10
CA ARG A 567 14.32 -16.01 17.53
C ARG A 567 13.18 -15.07 17.97
N PRO A 568 12.62 -15.25 19.17
CA PRO A 568 11.66 -14.30 19.72
C PRO A 568 12.31 -12.93 19.89
N ALA A 569 11.52 -11.88 19.73
CA ALA A 569 11.96 -10.52 20.02
C ALA A 569 12.41 -10.41 21.50
N ILE A 570 13.53 -9.74 21.73
CA ILE A 570 14.07 -9.56 23.09
C ILE A 570 13.24 -8.47 23.78
N GLU A 571 12.65 -8.81 24.93
CA GLU A 571 12.01 -7.82 25.77
C GLU A 571 13.08 -6.93 26.44
N PRO A 572 12.86 -5.60 26.54
CA PRO A 572 13.83 -4.71 27.15
C PRO A 572 14.00 -5.00 28.64
N ASP A 573 15.21 -4.89 29.12
CA ASP A 573 15.48 -4.88 30.55
C ASP A 573 14.95 -3.60 31.20
N ILE A 574 14.38 -3.71 32.40
CA ILE A 574 13.87 -2.58 33.18
C ILE A 574 14.75 -2.41 34.41
N TYR A 575 15.66 -1.45 34.35
CA TYR A 575 16.66 -1.21 35.39
C TYR A 575 16.19 -0.22 36.45
#